data_16ac5648be3707848548b466bbd5451b
#
_entry.id   16ac5648be3707848548b466bbd5451b
#
_cell.length_a   1.000
_cell.length_b   1.000
_cell.length_c   1.000
_cell.angle_alpha   90.00
_cell.angle_beta   90.00
_cell.angle_gamma   90.00
#
_symmetry.space_group_name_H-M   'P 1'
#
loop_
_entity.id
_entity.type
_entity.pdbx_description
1 polymer ?
#
loop_
_entity_poly.entity_id
_entity_poly.type
_entity_poly.pdbx_seq_one_letter_code
_entity_poly.pdbx_strand_id
1 'polypeptide(L)'
;TLLQNNADTSKLGWAFNGFAWEAFYNVVQAASGLYLYREQMDNGKLNGHEFAVSNQLPNGSGSNRPTNVVLGNFSEFMIGRQGSMESEMFREGTVTDEDGNTISAVDQDCTILRIIDLHDFGIRHEESFVIGKNMQTEK
;
A
#
# COMPACT_ATOMS: atom_id res chain seq x y z
N THR A 1 -15.17 -0.03 16.23
CA THR A 1 -13.96 -0.89 16.32
C THR A 1 -14.21 -2.22 15.64
N LEU A 2 -13.17 -2.90 15.12
CA LEU A 2 -13.27 -4.21 14.45
C LEU A 2 -14.05 -5.25 15.28
N LEU A 3 -13.77 -5.31 16.57
CA LEU A 3 -14.44 -6.22 17.50
C LEU A 3 -15.94 -5.95 17.71
N GLN A 4 -16.37 -4.71 17.57
CA GLN A 4 -17.80 -4.36 17.69
C GLN A 4 -18.61 -4.77 16.46
N ASN A 5 -17.95 -4.90 15.32
CA ASN A 5 -18.56 -5.24 14.04
C ASN A 5 -18.43 -6.73 13.71
N ASN A 6 -18.06 -7.59 14.68
CA ASN A 6 -17.87 -9.02 14.50
C ASN A 6 -16.88 -9.37 13.36
N ALA A 7 -15.91 -8.51 13.09
CA ALA A 7 -14.88 -8.81 12.11
C ALA A 7 -14.02 -9.99 12.56
N ASP A 8 -13.65 -10.85 11.63
CA ASP A 8 -12.71 -11.94 11.92
C ASP A 8 -11.32 -11.37 12.23
N THR A 9 -10.89 -11.52 13.46
CA THR A 9 -9.61 -11.02 13.96
C THR A 9 -8.46 -12.00 13.86
N SER A 10 -8.70 -13.20 13.32
CA SER A 10 -7.69 -14.28 13.26
C SER A 10 -6.52 -13.96 12.31
N LYS A 11 -6.75 -13.14 11.29
CA LYS A 11 -5.77 -12.80 10.26
C LYS A 11 -5.64 -11.29 10.05
N LEU A 12 -5.53 -10.56 11.16
CA LEU A 12 -5.31 -9.13 11.09
C LEU A 12 -3.88 -8.82 10.66
N GLY A 13 -3.76 -7.77 9.86
CA GLY A 13 -2.48 -7.21 9.46
C GLY A 13 -2.53 -5.68 9.49
N TRP A 14 -1.37 -5.08 9.59
CA TRP A 14 -1.19 -3.65 9.51
C TRP A 14 -0.66 -3.25 8.13
N ALA A 15 -1.12 -2.12 7.62
CA ALA A 15 -0.51 -1.47 6.48
C ALA A 15 -0.31 0.02 6.79
N PHE A 16 0.91 0.49 6.61
CA PHE A 16 1.26 1.88 6.85
C PHE A 16 2.47 2.29 6.01
N ASN A 17 2.79 3.56 5.99
CA ASN A 17 3.93 4.10 5.26
C ASN A 17 5.21 4.13 6.11
N GLY A 18 6.33 4.49 5.49
CA GLY A 18 7.64 4.55 6.16
C GLY A 18 7.67 5.55 7.34
N PHE A 19 6.90 6.65 7.28
CA PHE A 19 6.84 7.63 8.39
C PHE A 19 6.12 7.06 9.61
N ALA A 20 5.01 6.33 9.41
CA ALA A 20 4.35 5.64 10.50
C ALA A 20 5.24 4.54 11.09
N TRP A 21 5.98 3.83 10.25
CA TRP A 21 6.94 2.84 10.70
C TRP A 21 7.99 3.47 11.62
N GLU A 22 8.60 4.59 11.19
CA GLU A 22 9.59 5.32 12.01
C GLU A 22 8.99 5.80 13.33
N ALA A 23 7.76 6.31 13.29
CA ALA A 23 7.06 6.76 14.49
C ALA A 23 6.86 5.64 15.49
N PHE A 24 6.32 4.48 15.06
CA PHE A 24 6.13 3.32 15.93
C PHE A 24 7.45 2.77 16.47
N TYR A 25 8.48 2.70 15.64
CA TYR A 25 9.81 2.20 16.00
C TYR A 25 10.48 3.03 17.09
N ASN A 26 10.21 4.34 17.11
CA ASN A 26 10.79 5.30 18.05
C ASN A 26 9.90 5.61 19.26
N VAL A 27 8.73 4.95 19.41
CA VAL A 27 7.88 5.14 20.59
C VAL A 27 8.58 4.65 21.84
N VAL A 28 8.75 5.55 22.79
CA VAL A 28 9.42 5.29 24.08
C VAL A 28 8.39 5.37 25.20
N GLN A 29 8.47 4.45 26.15
CA GLN A 29 7.69 4.51 27.36
C GLN A 29 8.23 5.61 28.28
N ALA A 30 7.39 6.60 28.58
CA ALA A 30 7.79 7.79 29.34
C ALA A 30 8.40 7.48 30.73
N ALA A 31 7.96 6.41 31.38
CA ALA A 31 8.42 6.04 32.73
C ALA A 31 9.77 5.30 32.74
N SER A 32 10.08 4.51 31.73
CA SER A 32 11.26 3.63 31.70
C SER A 32 12.30 4.01 30.65
N GLY A 33 11.94 4.85 29.70
CA GLY A 33 12.80 5.17 28.56
C GLY A 33 13.02 4.02 27.58
N LEU A 34 12.30 2.90 27.74
CA LEU A 34 12.43 1.74 26.87
C LEU A 34 11.54 1.88 25.63
N TYR A 35 12.03 1.39 24.50
CA TYR A 35 11.25 1.34 23.27
C TYR A 35 10.15 0.27 23.35
N LEU A 36 8.91 0.67 23.07
CA LEU A 36 7.76 -0.21 23.24
C LEU A 36 7.61 -1.28 22.16
N TYR A 37 7.88 -0.94 20.92
CA TYR A 37 7.54 -1.79 19.77
C TYR A 37 8.76 -2.28 18.99
N ARG A 38 9.96 -1.80 19.31
CA ARG A 38 11.18 -2.07 18.53
C ARG A 38 11.44 -3.57 18.34
N GLU A 39 11.42 -4.34 19.43
CA GLU A 39 11.64 -5.79 19.38
C GLU A 39 10.59 -6.53 18.55
N GLN A 40 9.32 -6.09 18.65
CA GLN A 40 8.25 -6.69 17.86
C GLN A 40 8.40 -6.33 16.38
N MET A 41 8.74 -5.09 16.06
CA MET A 41 8.92 -4.63 14.69
C MET A 41 10.13 -5.24 14.00
N ASP A 42 11.21 -5.51 14.73
CA ASP A 42 12.38 -6.24 14.23
C ASP A 42 12.01 -7.70 13.84
N ASN A 43 10.99 -8.25 14.50
CA ASN A 43 10.41 -9.56 14.18
C ASN A 43 9.26 -9.49 13.15
N GLY A 44 9.05 -8.33 12.50
CA GLY A 44 8.01 -8.14 11.47
C GLY A 44 6.58 -8.07 12.02
N LYS A 45 6.41 -7.78 13.31
CA LYS A 45 5.10 -7.74 13.96
C LYS A 45 4.87 -6.44 14.71
N LEU A 46 3.63 -6.01 14.78
CA LEU A 46 3.18 -4.90 15.61
C LEU A 46 1.93 -5.34 16.37
N ASN A 47 1.99 -5.33 17.71
CA ASN A 47 0.92 -5.84 18.59
C ASN A 47 0.48 -7.28 18.23
N GLY A 48 1.44 -8.14 17.87
CA GLY A 48 1.20 -9.54 17.54
C GLY A 48 0.73 -9.82 16.11
N HIS A 49 0.45 -8.78 15.31
CA HIS A 49 0.02 -8.90 13.92
C HIS A 49 1.14 -8.50 12.95
N GLU A 50 1.19 -9.15 11.80
CA GLU A 50 2.13 -8.81 10.74
C GLU A 50 1.86 -7.41 10.18
N PHE A 51 2.88 -6.76 9.65
CA PHE A 51 2.73 -5.47 9.01
C PHE A 51 3.40 -5.41 7.64
N ALA A 52 2.85 -4.57 6.78
CA ALA A 52 3.43 -4.20 5.49
C ALA A 52 3.67 -2.70 5.42
N VAL A 53 4.82 -2.31 4.89
CA VAL A 53 5.17 -0.91 4.68
C VAL A 53 5.09 -0.59 3.20
N SER A 54 4.33 0.46 2.85
CA SER A 54 4.22 0.92 1.47
C SER A 54 4.23 2.44 1.39
N ASN A 55 5.13 2.98 0.59
CA ASN A 55 5.19 4.42 0.34
C ASN A 55 4.11 4.91 -0.64
N GLN A 56 3.29 4.01 -1.18
CA GLN A 56 2.11 4.35 -1.97
C GLN A 56 0.93 4.84 -1.10
N LEU A 57 0.97 4.57 0.21
CA LEU A 57 -0.02 5.13 1.12
C LEU A 57 0.20 6.66 1.26
N PRO A 58 -0.89 7.44 1.16
CA PRO A 58 -0.79 8.89 1.12
C PRO A 58 -0.14 9.46 2.39
N ASN A 59 0.79 10.37 2.16
CA ASN A 59 1.40 11.20 3.18
C ASN A 59 0.70 12.56 3.15
N GLY A 60 0.30 13.06 4.31
CA GLY A 60 -0.15 14.44 4.42
C GLY A 60 1.01 15.42 4.15
N SER A 61 0.66 16.60 3.69
CA SER A 61 1.60 17.72 3.51
C SER A 61 1.73 18.52 4.81
N GLY A 62 2.92 19.04 5.08
CA GLY A 62 3.21 19.87 6.25
C GLY A 62 4.28 19.31 7.17
N SER A 63 4.59 20.03 8.24
CA SER A 63 5.67 19.69 9.19
C SER A 63 5.41 18.37 9.93
N ASN A 64 4.14 18.08 10.25
CA ASN A 64 3.74 16.91 11.03
C ASN A 64 3.41 15.69 10.16
N ARG A 65 3.45 15.82 8.84
CA ARG A 65 3.21 14.72 7.86
C ARG A 65 2.17 13.70 8.33
N PRO A 66 0.90 14.11 8.51
CA PRO A 66 -0.13 13.21 8.97
C PRO A 66 -0.24 12.01 8.03
N THR A 67 -0.18 10.82 8.59
CA THR A 67 -0.21 9.58 7.83
C THR A 67 -1.42 8.75 8.19
N ASN A 68 -1.80 7.85 7.30
CA ASN A 68 -2.87 6.89 7.53
C ASN A 68 -2.27 5.53 7.88
N VAL A 69 -2.91 4.88 8.85
CA VAL A 69 -2.58 3.52 9.26
C VAL A 69 -3.82 2.67 9.08
N VAL A 70 -3.67 1.56 8.41
CA VAL A 70 -4.75 0.62 8.13
C VAL A 70 -4.53 -0.64 8.98
N LEU A 71 -5.56 -1.07 9.68
CA LEU A 71 -5.62 -2.36 10.34
C LEU A 71 -6.82 -3.12 9.79
N GLY A 72 -6.64 -4.34 9.36
CA GLY A 72 -7.75 -5.12 8.84
C GLY A 72 -7.40 -6.57 8.54
N ASN A 73 -8.45 -7.33 8.22
CA ASN A 73 -8.31 -8.69 7.73
C ASN A 73 -8.09 -8.67 6.21
N PHE A 74 -6.84 -8.75 5.78
CA PHE A 74 -6.50 -8.72 4.35
C PHE A 74 -6.97 -9.97 3.57
N SER A 75 -7.47 -11.01 4.23
CA SER A 75 -8.13 -12.13 3.54
C SER A 75 -9.48 -11.76 2.94
N GLU A 76 -10.08 -10.65 3.39
CA GLU A 76 -11.32 -10.09 2.83
C GLU A 76 -11.07 -9.12 1.66
N PHE A 77 -9.80 -8.87 1.33
CA PHE A 77 -9.42 -8.09 0.18
C PHE A 77 -9.31 -9.01 -1.04
N MET A 78 -10.17 -8.78 -2.02
CA MET A 78 -10.28 -9.60 -3.21
C MET A 78 -9.67 -8.89 -4.41
N ILE A 79 -8.88 -9.61 -5.18
CA ILE A 79 -8.34 -9.14 -6.45
C ILE A 79 -9.03 -9.93 -7.55
N GLY A 80 -9.83 -9.22 -8.36
CA GLY A 80 -10.45 -9.75 -9.56
C GLY A 80 -9.53 -9.53 -10.76
N ARG A 81 -9.32 -10.56 -11.57
CA ARG A 81 -8.54 -10.46 -12.80
C ARG A 81 -9.37 -10.97 -13.97
N GLN A 82 -9.47 -10.16 -15.00
CA GLN A 82 -10.20 -10.54 -16.21
C GLN A 82 -9.25 -11.12 -17.24
N GLY A 83 -9.31 -12.45 -17.42
CA GLY A 83 -8.48 -13.15 -18.40
C GLY A 83 -7.01 -13.29 -17.98
N SER A 84 -6.17 -13.50 -18.97
CA SER A 84 -4.71 -13.50 -18.85
C SER A 84 -4.13 -12.20 -19.37
N MET A 85 -2.93 -11.88 -18.96
CA MET A 85 -2.16 -10.79 -19.54
C MET A 85 -1.98 -11.03 -21.05
N GLU A 86 -2.38 -10.05 -21.83
CA GLU A 86 -2.21 -10.06 -23.30
C GLU A 86 -1.00 -9.21 -23.66
N SER A 87 -0.15 -9.75 -24.55
CA SER A 87 1.01 -9.02 -25.07
C SER A 87 1.01 -9.07 -26.58
N GLU A 88 1.14 -7.93 -27.21
CA GLU A 88 1.18 -7.79 -28.66
C GLU A 88 2.38 -6.95 -29.07
N MET A 89 3.01 -7.35 -30.18
CA MET A 89 4.12 -6.60 -30.77
C MET A 89 3.69 -5.98 -32.09
N PHE A 90 3.92 -4.68 -32.22
CA PHE A 90 3.64 -3.91 -33.42
C PHE A 90 4.94 -3.36 -34.01
N ARG A 91 5.17 -3.56 -35.26
CA ARG A 91 6.25 -2.93 -36.04
C ARG A 91 5.79 -1.69 -36.81
N GLU A 92 4.50 -1.48 -36.82
CA GLU A 92 3.82 -0.34 -37.42
C GLU A 92 2.94 0.32 -36.38
N GLY A 93 2.85 1.63 -36.41
CA GLY A 93 2.02 2.39 -35.51
C GLY A 93 2.76 3.54 -34.83
N THR A 94 2.00 4.31 -34.10
CA THR A 94 2.47 5.53 -33.44
C THR A 94 2.01 5.51 -31.99
N VAL A 95 2.90 5.85 -31.07
CA VAL A 95 2.63 5.96 -29.63
C VAL A 95 2.96 7.40 -29.21
N THR A 96 2.15 7.94 -28.34
CA THR A 96 2.45 9.23 -27.69
C THR A 96 2.94 8.94 -26.28
N ASP A 97 4.12 9.47 -25.93
CA ASP A 97 4.68 9.36 -24.60
C ASP A 97 4.00 10.30 -23.58
N GLU A 98 4.39 10.23 -22.30
CA GLU A 98 3.84 11.06 -21.23
C GLU A 98 4.13 12.55 -21.42
N ASP A 99 5.19 12.89 -22.17
CA ASP A 99 5.59 14.28 -22.49
C ASP A 99 4.86 14.83 -23.73
N GLY A 100 4.02 14.03 -24.39
CA GLY A 100 3.26 14.39 -25.56
C GLY A 100 4.04 14.24 -26.89
N ASN A 101 5.23 13.62 -26.89
CA ASN A 101 5.99 13.37 -28.09
C ASN A 101 5.44 12.15 -28.82
N THR A 102 5.36 12.23 -30.13
CA THR A 102 4.88 11.14 -30.97
C THR A 102 6.06 10.30 -31.45
N ILE A 103 6.02 9.03 -31.15
CA ILE A 103 7.01 8.02 -31.56
C ILE A 103 6.39 7.14 -32.64
N SER A 104 6.96 7.16 -33.85
CA SER A 104 6.55 6.30 -34.96
C SER A 104 7.48 5.10 -35.02
N ALA A 105 6.90 3.89 -34.98
CA ALA A 105 7.67 2.66 -35.01
C ALA A 105 8.46 2.51 -36.35
N VAL A 106 7.89 2.97 -37.44
CA VAL A 106 8.49 2.91 -38.77
C VAL A 106 9.64 3.91 -38.94
N ASP A 107 9.44 5.16 -38.49
CA ASP A 107 10.44 6.21 -38.67
C ASP A 107 11.67 6.03 -37.79
N GLN A 108 11.48 5.37 -36.63
CA GLN A 108 12.54 5.16 -35.65
C GLN A 108 13.11 3.73 -35.65
N ASP A 109 12.67 2.88 -36.59
CA ASP A 109 13.06 1.48 -36.69
C ASP A 109 12.96 0.74 -35.33
N CYS A 110 11.85 0.95 -34.65
CA CYS A 110 11.59 0.35 -33.34
C CYS A 110 10.35 -0.55 -33.37
N THR A 111 10.20 -1.36 -32.31
CA THR A 111 9.05 -2.24 -32.12
C THR A 111 8.28 -1.78 -30.88
N ILE A 112 6.98 -1.61 -31.01
CA ILE A 112 6.09 -1.25 -29.91
C ILE A 112 5.59 -2.54 -29.26
N LEU A 113 5.82 -2.71 -27.95
CA LEU A 113 5.24 -3.77 -27.15
C LEU A 113 4.05 -3.20 -26.36
N ARG A 114 2.85 -3.73 -26.64
CA ARG A 114 1.64 -3.43 -25.87
C ARG A 114 1.37 -4.56 -24.92
N ILE A 115 1.20 -4.22 -23.63
CA ILE A 115 0.80 -5.16 -22.59
C ILE A 115 -0.52 -4.69 -21.99
N ILE A 116 -1.50 -5.57 -21.93
CA ILE A 116 -2.81 -5.32 -21.32
C ILE A 116 -2.99 -6.31 -20.19
N ASP A 117 -3.20 -5.81 -18.99
CA ASP A 117 -3.60 -6.59 -17.83
C ASP A 117 -4.78 -5.88 -17.15
N LEU A 118 -5.93 -6.52 -17.16
CA LEU A 118 -7.16 -5.98 -16.56
C LEU A 118 -7.36 -6.61 -15.19
N HIS A 119 -7.27 -5.79 -14.16
CA HIS A 119 -7.51 -6.19 -12.79
C HIS A 119 -8.30 -5.11 -12.05
N ASP A 120 -9.07 -5.57 -11.09
CA ASP A 120 -9.82 -4.72 -10.17
C ASP A 120 -9.72 -5.32 -8.77
N PHE A 121 -10.02 -4.53 -7.75
CA PHE A 121 -9.99 -4.99 -6.37
C PHE A 121 -11.15 -4.44 -5.59
N GLY A 122 -11.59 -5.22 -4.64
CA GLY A 122 -12.70 -4.89 -3.77
C GLY A 122 -12.54 -5.49 -2.39
N ILE A 123 -13.24 -4.92 -1.45
CA ILE A 123 -13.34 -5.41 -0.08
C ILE A 123 -14.65 -6.15 0.05
N ARG A 124 -14.61 -7.38 0.53
CA ARG A 124 -15.81 -8.21 0.71
C ARG A 124 -16.67 -7.73 1.88
N HIS A 125 -16.01 -7.34 2.99
CA HIS A 125 -16.66 -6.80 4.18
C HIS A 125 -15.93 -5.55 4.64
N GLU A 126 -16.53 -4.39 4.49
CA GLU A 126 -15.94 -3.10 4.88
C GLU A 126 -15.65 -3.02 6.39
N GLU A 127 -16.45 -3.69 7.21
CA GLU A 127 -16.30 -3.75 8.65
C GLU A 127 -15.01 -4.47 9.09
N SER A 128 -14.38 -5.21 8.19
CA SER A 128 -13.11 -5.91 8.44
C SER A 128 -11.89 -5.00 8.41
N PHE A 129 -12.07 -3.70 8.12
CA PHE A 129 -11.00 -2.73 8.03
C PHE A 129 -11.26 -1.50 8.89
N VAL A 130 -10.21 -0.99 9.51
CA VAL A 130 -10.22 0.27 10.26
C VAL A 130 -9.05 1.13 9.80
N ILE A 131 -9.32 2.39 9.53
CA ILE A 131 -8.32 3.36 9.12
C ILE A 131 -8.13 4.38 10.22
N GLY A 132 -6.93 4.43 10.79
CA GLY A 132 -6.47 5.54 11.62
C GLY A 132 -6.01 6.66 10.69
N LYS A 133 -6.76 7.77 10.69
CA LYS A 133 -6.43 8.94 9.87
C LYS A 133 -5.66 9.97 10.66
N ASN A 134 -4.79 10.71 9.98
CA ASN A 134 -4.07 11.85 10.53
C ASN A 134 -3.22 11.50 11.77
N MET A 135 -2.60 10.33 11.79
CA MET A 135 -1.60 10.05 12.80
C MET A 135 -0.45 11.06 12.66
N GLN A 136 -0.23 11.85 13.69
CA GLN A 136 0.89 12.79 13.74
C GLN A 136 2.14 12.04 14.14
N THR A 137 3.16 12.16 13.29
CA THR A 137 4.49 11.63 13.60
C THR A 137 5.34 12.79 14.12
N GLU A 138 5.14 13.19 15.37
CA GLU A 138 6.01 14.17 15.99
C GLU A 138 7.40 13.58 16.22
N LYS A 139 8.41 14.45 15.97
CA LYS A 139 9.80 14.19 16.33
C LYS A 139 10.01 14.37 17.82
#